data_c9019057a4e23272ec9533690d52c85e
#
_entry.id   c9019057a4e23272ec9533690d52c85e
#
_cell.length_a   1.000
_cell.length_b   1.000
_cell.length_c   1.000
_cell.angle_alpha   90.00
_cell.angle_beta   90.00
_cell.angle_gamma   90.00
#
_symmetry.space_group_name_H-M   'P 1'
#
loop_
_entity.id
_entity.type
_entity.pdbx_description
1 polymer ?
#
loop_
_entity_poly.entity_id
_entity_poly.type
_entity_poly.pdbx_seq_one_letter_code
_entity_poly.pdbx_strand_id
1 'polypeptide(L)'
;MLKDMKARGVPISGVGLQMHVSVDGYPNPWAVAANIKRLGELGLEVQITEADVRCANCDAARQDLQASVYGHLLQACLNNSGVCVNFETWGISDRHTWLGEDVAPLLFDASYAKKPAFFEVLATLNAKAQ
;
A
#
# COMPACT_ATOMS: atom_id res chain seq x y z
N MET A 1 -10.23 -2.93 19.66
CA MET A 1 -10.73 -1.58 19.33
C MET A 1 -11.92 -1.62 18.35
N LEU A 2 -11.78 -1.85 17.03
CA LEU A 2 -12.88 -1.75 16.05
C LEU A 2 -14.08 -2.66 16.37
N LYS A 3 -13.84 -3.92 16.75
CA LYS A 3 -14.89 -4.85 17.19
C LYS A 3 -15.67 -4.30 18.38
N ASP A 4 -15.00 -3.70 19.36
CA ASP A 4 -15.64 -3.07 20.53
C ASP A 4 -16.43 -1.82 20.12
N MET A 5 -15.89 -0.97 19.24
CA MET A 5 -16.63 0.20 18.71
C MET A 5 -17.93 -0.22 18.04
N LYS A 6 -17.88 -1.24 17.15
CA LYS A 6 -19.08 -1.79 16.50
C LYS A 6 -20.08 -2.33 17.53
N ALA A 7 -19.62 -3.10 18.52
CA ALA A 7 -20.48 -3.65 19.58
C ALA A 7 -21.18 -2.57 20.42
N ARG A 8 -20.56 -1.39 20.55
CA ARG A 8 -21.14 -0.22 21.23
C ARG A 8 -22.00 0.66 20.34
N GLY A 9 -22.24 0.26 19.07
CA GLY A 9 -23.06 1.02 18.14
C GLY A 9 -22.38 2.28 17.58
N VAL A 10 -21.05 2.39 17.66
CA VAL A 10 -20.33 3.52 17.03
C VAL A 10 -20.53 3.45 15.51
N PRO A 11 -20.96 4.54 14.85
CA PRO A 11 -21.29 4.54 13.41
C PRO A 11 -20.03 4.59 12.54
N ILE A 12 -19.27 3.47 12.50
CA ILE A 12 -18.10 3.29 11.65
C ILE A 12 -18.43 2.36 10.48
N SER A 13 -18.05 2.75 9.28
CA SER A 13 -18.26 1.98 8.03
C SER A 13 -16.96 1.50 7.39
N GLY A 14 -15.82 2.09 7.71
CA GLY A 14 -14.56 1.74 7.09
C GLY A 14 -13.34 2.01 7.98
N VAL A 15 -12.18 1.57 7.47
CA VAL A 15 -10.88 1.77 8.13
C VAL A 15 -9.79 1.99 7.09
N GLY A 16 -8.92 2.98 7.31
CA GLY A 16 -7.71 3.23 6.54
C GLY A 16 -6.51 2.49 7.12
N LEU A 17 -5.78 1.78 6.27
CA LEU A 17 -4.47 1.22 6.55
C LEU A 17 -3.45 2.13 5.88
N GLN A 18 -2.64 2.86 6.64
CA GLN A 18 -1.72 3.86 6.08
C GLN A 18 -0.66 3.24 5.16
N MET A 19 -0.01 2.19 5.59
CA MET A 19 1.04 1.47 4.83
C MET A 19 2.29 2.29 4.52
N HIS A 20 2.74 3.10 5.50
CA HIS A 20 4.09 3.64 5.50
C HIS A 20 5.08 2.54 5.87
N VAL A 21 5.79 2.00 4.88
CA VAL A 21 6.66 0.84 5.05
C VAL A 21 8.06 1.08 4.47
N SER A 22 8.93 0.09 4.55
CA SER A 22 10.30 0.17 4.03
C SER A 22 10.65 -1.12 3.31
N VAL A 23 11.56 -1.06 2.35
CA VAL A 23 12.17 -2.26 1.75
C VAL A 23 12.87 -3.13 2.80
N ASP A 24 13.31 -2.54 3.91
CA ASP A 24 13.99 -3.24 5.02
C ASP A 24 13.01 -3.80 6.07
N GLY A 25 11.72 -3.45 5.99
CA GLY A 25 10.69 -3.92 6.91
C GLY A 25 9.29 -3.52 6.45
N TYR A 26 8.53 -4.52 6.04
CA TYR A 26 7.12 -4.37 5.68
C TYR A 26 6.32 -5.58 6.17
N PRO A 27 5.01 -5.43 6.39
CA PRO A 27 4.19 -6.53 6.88
C PRO A 27 4.12 -7.64 5.83
N ASN A 28 4.13 -8.89 6.27
CA ASN A 28 3.94 -10.04 5.39
C ASN A 28 2.63 -9.87 4.59
N PRO A 29 2.64 -9.99 3.24
CA PRO A 29 1.47 -9.77 2.40
C PRO A 29 0.27 -10.65 2.75
N TRP A 30 0.51 -11.90 3.17
CA TRP A 30 -0.55 -12.80 3.64
C TRP A 30 -1.20 -12.29 4.94
N ALA A 31 -0.42 -11.72 5.83
CA ALA A 31 -0.95 -11.10 7.06
C ALA A 31 -1.76 -9.85 6.76
N VAL A 32 -1.35 -9.04 5.77
CA VAL A 32 -2.13 -7.89 5.28
C VAL A 32 -3.46 -8.36 4.71
N ALA A 33 -3.46 -9.33 3.80
CA ALA A 33 -4.67 -9.89 3.20
C ALA A 33 -5.62 -10.49 4.26
N ALA A 34 -5.08 -11.24 5.22
CA ALA A 34 -5.86 -11.81 6.33
C ALA A 34 -6.46 -10.72 7.23
N ASN A 35 -5.73 -9.62 7.47
CA ASN A 35 -6.25 -8.49 8.24
C ASN A 35 -7.37 -7.77 7.49
N ILE A 36 -7.23 -7.53 6.19
CA ILE A 36 -8.28 -6.97 5.34
C ILE A 36 -9.55 -7.82 5.42
N LYS A 37 -9.42 -9.15 5.22
CA LYS A 37 -10.53 -10.09 5.33
C LYS A 37 -11.22 -10.01 6.70
N ARG A 38 -10.44 -10.05 7.78
CA ARG A 38 -10.95 -9.96 9.16
C ARG A 38 -11.70 -8.65 9.44
N LEU A 39 -11.28 -7.55 8.83
CA LEU A 39 -11.96 -6.26 8.95
C LEU A 39 -13.29 -6.28 8.17
N GLY A 40 -13.32 -6.90 6.99
CA GLY A 40 -14.53 -7.14 6.22
C GLY A 40 -15.57 -7.99 6.97
N GLU A 41 -15.13 -8.99 7.73
CA GLU A 41 -16.00 -9.81 8.59
C GLU A 41 -16.68 -9.00 9.72
N LEU A 42 -16.14 -7.82 10.05
CA LEU A 42 -16.78 -6.86 10.96
C LEU A 42 -17.77 -5.91 10.23
N GLY A 43 -17.97 -6.09 8.93
CA GLY A 43 -18.80 -5.20 8.11
C GLY A 43 -18.14 -3.83 7.88
N LEU A 44 -16.81 -3.80 7.73
CA LEU A 44 -16.05 -2.58 7.44
C LEU A 44 -15.47 -2.65 6.03
N GLU A 45 -15.55 -1.56 5.28
CA GLU A 45 -14.70 -1.34 4.12
C GLU A 45 -13.26 -1.05 4.56
N VAL A 46 -12.29 -1.43 3.74
CA VAL A 46 -10.87 -1.19 3.99
C VAL A 46 -10.29 -0.36 2.84
N GLN A 47 -9.44 0.58 3.16
CA GLN A 47 -8.67 1.34 2.19
C GLN A 47 -7.19 1.28 2.59
N ILE A 48 -6.29 1.12 1.62
CA ILE A 48 -4.88 1.47 1.78
C ILE A 48 -4.78 2.94 1.38
N THR A 49 -4.47 3.81 2.34
CA THR A 49 -4.71 5.25 2.21
C THR A 49 -3.46 6.08 1.96
N GLU A 50 -2.27 5.56 2.29
CA GLU A 50 -1.06 6.39 2.38
C GLU A 50 0.20 5.60 2.00
N ALA A 51 0.08 4.64 1.05
CA ALA A 51 1.19 3.76 0.72
C ALA A 51 2.42 4.54 0.26
N ASP A 52 3.50 4.36 0.99
CA ASP A 52 4.85 4.72 0.57
C ASP A 52 5.84 3.64 1.04
N VAL A 53 6.87 3.39 0.24
CA VAL A 53 7.84 2.33 0.49
C VAL A 53 9.23 2.94 0.56
N ARG A 54 9.68 3.29 1.75
CA ARG A 54 10.99 3.88 2.00
C ARG A 54 12.11 3.00 1.44
N CYS A 55 12.99 3.59 0.64
CA CYS A 55 14.12 2.95 -0.01
C CYS A 55 15.38 3.80 0.18
N ALA A 56 15.99 3.74 1.36
CA ALA A 56 17.24 4.43 1.62
C ALA A 56 18.40 3.79 0.84
N ASN A 57 19.35 4.61 0.34
CA ASN A 57 20.45 4.15 -0.52
C ASN A 57 19.94 3.30 -1.71
N CYS A 58 18.95 3.80 -2.39
CA CYS A 58 18.10 3.09 -3.35
C CYS A 58 18.82 2.82 -4.68
N ASP A 59 19.70 1.81 -4.71
CA ASP A 59 20.29 1.27 -5.93
C ASP A 59 19.27 0.45 -6.75
N ALA A 60 19.68 -0.07 -7.89
CA ALA A 60 18.80 -0.82 -8.80
C ALA A 60 18.15 -2.04 -8.11
N ALA A 61 18.93 -2.81 -7.34
CA ALA A 61 18.41 -4.00 -6.65
C ALA A 61 17.38 -3.62 -5.57
N ARG A 62 17.60 -2.52 -4.87
CA ARG A 62 16.64 -2.01 -3.87
C ARG A 62 15.40 -1.39 -4.53
N GLN A 63 15.52 -0.82 -5.73
CA GLN A 63 14.36 -0.37 -6.51
C GLN A 63 13.48 -1.54 -6.95
N ASP A 64 14.07 -2.66 -7.35
CA ASP A 64 13.33 -3.88 -7.68
C ASP A 64 12.61 -4.45 -6.45
N LEU A 65 13.27 -4.42 -5.28
CA LEU A 65 12.64 -4.81 -4.03
C LEU A 65 11.50 -3.86 -3.65
N GLN A 66 11.68 -2.55 -3.82
CA GLN A 66 10.62 -1.55 -3.62
C GLN A 66 9.41 -1.84 -4.53
N ALA A 67 9.65 -2.14 -5.81
CA ALA A 67 8.62 -2.52 -6.75
C ALA A 67 7.84 -3.75 -6.25
N SER A 68 8.55 -4.80 -5.85
CA SER A 68 7.93 -6.02 -5.31
C SER A 68 7.07 -5.74 -4.08
N VAL A 69 7.51 -4.85 -3.18
CA VAL A 69 6.71 -4.48 -1.99
C VAL A 69 5.41 -3.80 -2.41
N TYR A 70 5.45 -2.84 -3.34
CA TYR A 70 4.25 -2.20 -3.87
C TYR A 70 3.29 -3.21 -4.51
N GLY A 71 3.82 -4.12 -5.35
CA GLY A 71 3.04 -5.19 -5.97
C GLY A 71 2.35 -6.09 -4.93
N HIS A 72 3.07 -6.50 -3.90
CA HIS A 72 2.54 -7.33 -2.82
C HIS A 72 1.43 -6.66 -2.02
N LEU A 73 1.58 -5.39 -1.66
CA LEU A 73 0.57 -4.64 -0.93
C LEU A 73 -0.69 -4.43 -1.78
N LEU A 74 -0.53 -4.05 -3.04
CA LEU A 74 -1.63 -3.91 -3.99
C LEU A 74 -2.34 -5.25 -4.21
N GLN A 75 -1.60 -6.35 -4.41
CA GLN A 75 -2.17 -7.68 -4.59
C GLN A 75 -2.99 -8.13 -3.37
N ALA A 76 -2.54 -7.80 -2.15
CA ALA A 76 -3.30 -8.09 -0.93
C ALA A 76 -4.66 -7.38 -0.91
N CYS A 77 -4.73 -6.12 -1.38
CA CYS A 77 -5.98 -5.38 -1.58
C CYS A 77 -6.85 -6.02 -2.67
N LEU A 78 -6.29 -6.26 -3.86
CA LEU A 78 -7.01 -6.82 -5.00
C LEU A 78 -7.57 -8.23 -4.73
N ASN A 79 -6.88 -9.05 -3.97
CA ASN A 79 -7.35 -10.37 -3.55
C ASN A 79 -8.55 -10.29 -2.59
N ASN A 80 -8.83 -9.12 -2.05
CA ASN A 80 -9.94 -8.83 -1.16
C ASN A 80 -10.82 -7.70 -1.73
N SER A 81 -11.00 -7.60 -3.03
CA SER A 81 -11.65 -6.48 -3.74
C SER A 81 -13.12 -6.23 -3.34
N GLY A 82 -13.77 -7.18 -2.67
CA GLY A 82 -15.09 -6.97 -2.06
C GLY A 82 -15.05 -6.24 -0.71
N VAL A 83 -13.85 -6.05 -0.16
CA VAL A 83 -13.61 -5.41 1.15
C VAL A 83 -12.63 -4.26 1.01
N CYS A 84 -11.51 -4.46 0.31
CA CYS A 84 -10.53 -3.42 0.02
C CYS A 84 -10.96 -2.66 -1.25
N VAL A 85 -11.35 -1.41 -1.06
CA VAL A 85 -12.00 -0.60 -2.11
C VAL A 85 -11.12 0.51 -2.67
N ASN A 86 -9.96 0.76 -2.06
CA ASN A 86 -9.00 1.78 -2.51
C ASN A 86 -7.55 1.40 -2.19
N PHE A 87 -6.65 1.79 -3.10
CA PHE A 87 -5.21 1.77 -2.90
C PHE A 87 -4.64 3.12 -3.34
N GLU A 88 -4.13 3.88 -2.41
CA GLU A 88 -3.64 5.24 -2.61
C GLU A 88 -2.20 5.37 -2.12
N THR A 89 -1.37 6.09 -2.88
CA THR A 89 0.00 6.42 -2.48
C THR A 89 0.05 7.76 -1.77
N TRP A 90 0.94 7.90 -0.77
CA TRP A 90 1.10 9.16 -0.03
C TRP A 90 1.98 10.16 -0.78
N GLY A 91 1.55 10.48 -1.98
CA GLY A 91 2.22 11.39 -2.91
C GLY A 91 2.52 10.74 -4.25
N ILE A 92 3.05 11.52 -5.19
CA ILE A 92 3.31 11.10 -6.57
C ILE A 92 4.82 10.91 -6.81
N SER A 93 5.64 11.89 -6.46
CA SER A 93 7.06 11.97 -6.78
C SER A 93 7.92 12.11 -5.54
N ASP A 94 9.07 11.47 -5.56
CA ASP A 94 10.11 11.55 -4.53
C ASP A 94 10.56 12.98 -4.22
N ARG A 95 10.36 13.91 -5.17
CA ARG A 95 10.65 15.34 -5.00
C ARG A 95 9.87 16.01 -3.87
N HIS A 96 8.69 15.53 -3.56
CA HIS A 96 7.76 16.13 -2.60
C HIS A 96 7.34 15.15 -1.49
N THR A 97 8.18 14.15 -1.22
CA THR A 97 7.91 13.23 -0.13
C THR A 97 8.08 13.88 1.24
N TRP A 98 7.24 13.49 2.18
CA TRP A 98 7.34 13.92 3.59
C TRP A 98 8.51 13.29 4.34
N LEU A 99 9.10 12.20 3.79
CA LEU A 99 10.18 11.43 4.41
C LEU A 99 11.58 12.03 4.17
N GLY A 100 11.69 13.04 3.29
CA GLY A 100 12.97 13.63 2.88
C GLY A 100 13.52 13.00 1.59
N GLU A 101 14.46 13.72 0.96
CA GLU A 101 14.93 13.40 -0.41
C GLU A 101 15.74 12.10 -0.51
N ASP A 102 16.35 11.64 0.60
CA ASP A 102 17.29 10.50 0.60
C ASP A 102 16.61 9.11 0.58
N VAL A 103 15.28 9.06 0.64
CA VAL A 103 14.57 7.78 0.87
C VAL A 103 13.65 7.34 -0.27
N ALA A 104 13.58 8.07 -1.35
CA ALA A 104 12.94 7.74 -2.63
C ALA A 104 11.70 6.80 -2.52
N PRO A 105 10.61 7.16 -1.79
CA PRO A 105 9.59 6.20 -1.40
C PRO A 105 8.48 5.98 -2.43
N LEU A 106 8.35 6.85 -3.45
CA LEU A 106 7.16 6.93 -4.30
C LEU A 106 7.35 6.28 -5.69
N LEU A 107 6.31 6.35 -6.53
CA LEU A 107 6.28 5.68 -7.84
C LEU A 107 7.06 6.43 -8.92
N PHE A 108 7.25 7.74 -8.75
CA PHE A 108 8.02 8.59 -9.65
C PHE A 108 9.23 9.16 -8.90
N ASP A 109 10.35 9.27 -9.59
CA ASP A 109 11.55 9.90 -9.04
C ASP A 109 11.42 11.44 -8.92
N ALA A 110 12.47 12.10 -8.43
CA ALA A 110 12.47 13.55 -8.26
C ALA A 110 12.39 14.35 -9.58
N SER A 111 12.64 13.72 -10.72
CA SER A 111 12.46 14.29 -12.07
C SER A 111 11.11 13.94 -12.71
N TYR A 112 10.23 13.25 -11.97
CA TYR A 112 8.96 12.70 -12.43
C TYR A 112 9.10 11.57 -13.46
N ALA A 113 10.25 10.92 -13.55
CA ALA A 113 10.40 9.71 -14.33
C ALA A 113 9.79 8.52 -13.58
N LYS A 114 9.19 7.60 -14.33
CA LYS A 114 8.57 6.39 -13.78
C LYS A 114 9.63 5.44 -13.24
N LYS A 115 9.48 5.01 -12.00
CA LYS A 115 10.36 4.03 -11.35
C LYS A 115 9.88 2.59 -11.62
N PRO A 116 10.71 1.55 -11.32
CA PRO A 116 10.27 0.15 -11.37
C PRO A 116 8.97 -0.10 -10.61
N ALA A 117 8.77 0.55 -9.47
CA ALA A 117 7.53 0.47 -8.68
C ALA A 117 6.27 0.90 -9.45
N PHE A 118 6.37 1.92 -10.32
CA PHE A 118 5.24 2.31 -11.18
C PHE A 118 4.83 1.19 -12.13
N PHE A 119 5.81 0.56 -12.76
CA PHE A 119 5.54 -0.52 -13.72
C PHE A 119 5.00 -1.77 -13.05
N GLU A 120 5.47 -2.09 -11.86
CA GLU A 120 4.95 -3.22 -11.07
C GLU A 120 3.50 -3.00 -10.64
N VAL A 121 3.14 -1.80 -10.15
CA VAL A 121 1.76 -1.44 -9.83
C VAL A 121 0.87 -1.58 -11.07
N LEU A 122 1.31 -1.07 -12.22
CA LEU A 122 0.57 -1.18 -13.49
C LEU A 122 0.40 -2.64 -13.93
N ALA A 123 1.46 -3.46 -13.83
CA ALA A 123 1.40 -4.88 -14.17
C ALA A 123 0.44 -5.64 -13.27
N THR A 124 0.49 -5.39 -11.95
CA THR A 124 -0.41 -6.01 -10.96
C THR A 124 -1.88 -5.67 -11.22
N LEU A 125 -2.18 -4.41 -11.57
CA LEU A 125 -3.54 -4.00 -11.95
C LEU A 125 -4.02 -4.70 -13.23
N ASN A 126 -3.17 -4.76 -14.26
CA ASN A 126 -3.53 -5.39 -15.54
C ASN A 126 -3.74 -6.90 -15.40
N ALA A 127 -2.98 -7.58 -14.55
CA ALA A 127 -3.16 -9.01 -14.28
C ALA A 127 -4.50 -9.33 -13.62
N LYS A 128 -5.08 -8.38 -12.85
CA LYS A 128 -6.40 -8.55 -12.22
C LYS A 128 -7.56 -8.27 -13.18
N ALA A 129 -7.33 -7.48 -14.22
CA ALA A 129 -8.36 -7.09 -15.18
C ALA A 129 -8.68 -8.19 -16.23
N GLN A 130 -7.88 -9.25 -16.28
CA GLN A 130 -8.08 -10.43 -17.13
C GLN A 130 -8.83 -11.53 -16.38
#